data_a4a4735aa23109090948466c43ea58d7
#
_entry.id   a4a4735aa23109090948466c43ea58d7
#
_cell.length_a   1.000
_cell.length_b   1.000
_cell.length_c   1.000
_cell.angle_alpha   90.00
_cell.angle_beta   90.00
_cell.angle_gamma   90.00
#
_symmetry.space_group_name_H-M   'P 1'
#
loop_
_entity.id
_entity.type
_entity.pdbx_description
1 polymer ?
#
loop_
_entity_poly.entity_id
_entity_poly.type
_entity_poly.pdbx_seq_one_letter_code
_entity_poly.pdbx_strand_id
1 'polypeptide(L)'
;MPLVTHSIYFENAAGQLGEHALGYAVVRYKPGKRELLDFQALLTHLSHLLRRRGWHKVLSDQRALAPFTEQEQTFIRERWRQGGPGGHYEKLVAVLLPRDVYARLSVHLVLNDAHEGDVTYHIFEDELAAGTWLRQML
;
A
#
# COMPACT_ATOMS: atom_id res chain seq x y z
N MET A 1 -26.89 -7.21 -1.45
CA MET A 1 -25.72 -7.52 -0.64
C MET A 1 -24.46 -7.32 -1.46
N PRO A 2 -23.54 -6.51 -0.99
CA PRO A 2 -22.32 -6.32 -1.75
C PRO A 2 -21.52 -7.60 -1.81
N LEU A 3 -20.96 -7.89 -2.97
CA LEU A 3 -20.07 -9.01 -3.11
C LEU A 3 -18.76 -8.71 -2.38
N VAL A 4 -18.33 -9.65 -1.56
CA VAL A 4 -17.02 -9.56 -0.93
C VAL A 4 -16.00 -9.91 -1.99
N THR A 5 -15.27 -8.88 -2.49
CA THR A 5 -14.28 -9.05 -3.54
C THR A 5 -12.90 -9.39 -2.99
N HIS A 6 -12.75 -9.34 -1.68
CA HIS A 6 -11.48 -9.68 -1.03
C HIS A 6 -11.74 -10.26 0.36
N SER A 7 -10.77 -10.99 0.88
CA SER A 7 -10.79 -11.50 2.24
C SER A 7 -9.70 -10.84 3.05
N ILE A 8 -9.92 -10.70 4.36
CA ILE A 8 -8.94 -10.08 5.25
C ILE A 8 -7.82 -11.08 5.52
N TYR A 9 -6.59 -10.67 5.27
CA TYR A 9 -5.39 -11.44 5.54
C TYR A 9 -4.78 -11.10 6.90
N PHE A 10 -4.77 -9.81 7.24
CA PHE A 10 -4.20 -9.29 8.48
C PHE A 10 -4.84 -7.95 8.80
N GLU A 11 -5.00 -7.65 10.07
CA GLU A 11 -5.55 -6.36 10.51
C GLU A 11 -4.97 -5.99 11.87
N ASN A 12 -4.64 -4.70 12.02
CA ASN A 12 -4.27 -4.13 13.32
C ASN A 12 -4.75 -2.68 13.39
N ALA A 13 -4.29 -1.93 14.39
CA ALA A 13 -4.71 -0.54 14.58
C ALA A 13 -4.26 0.39 13.44
N ALA A 14 -3.22 0.05 12.70
CA ALA A 14 -2.71 0.87 11.60
C ALA A 14 -3.52 0.68 10.32
N GLY A 15 -4.06 -0.51 10.09
CA GLY A 15 -4.80 -0.76 8.86
C GLY A 15 -5.24 -2.20 8.68
N GLN A 16 -5.80 -2.45 7.51
CA GLN A 16 -6.30 -3.75 7.11
C GLN A 16 -5.62 -4.18 5.81
N LEU A 17 -5.19 -5.42 5.77
CA LEU A 17 -4.56 -6.04 4.60
C LEU A 17 -5.50 -7.13 4.08
N GLY A 18 -5.88 -7.03 2.82
CA GLY A 18 -6.80 -7.97 2.20
C GLY A 18 -6.24 -8.63 0.95
N GLU A 19 -6.82 -9.75 0.60
CA GLU A 19 -6.55 -10.48 -0.63
C GLU A 19 -7.72 -10.27 -1.59
N HIS A 20 -7.46 -9.61 -2.71
CA HIS A 20 -8.51 -9.38 -3.71
C HIS A 20 -8.63 -10.59 -4.64
N ALA A 21 -9.87 -10.94 -4.99
CA ALA A 21 -10.15 -12.09 -5.85
C ALA A 21 -9.47 -12.02 -7.23
N LEU A 22 -9.13 -10.82 -7.69
CA LEU A 22 -8.48 -10.61 -8.99
C LEU A 22 -6.95 -10.65 -8.92
N GLY A 23 -6.38 -11.07 -7.79
CA GLY A 23 -4.95 -11.36 -7.72
C GLY A 23 -4.06 -10.19 -7.29
N TYR A 24 -4.56 -9.35 -6.39
CA TYR A 24 -3.72 -8.29 -5.82
C TYR A 24 -4.02 -8.08 -4.34
N ALA A 25 -3.06 -7.49 -3.62
CA ALA A 25 -3.21 -7.15 -2.22
C ALA A 25 -3.88 -5.77 -2.09
N VAL A 26 -4.70 -5.60 -1.05
CA VAL A 26 -5.34 -4.33 -0.74
C VAL A 26 -4.91 -3.91 0.67
N VAL A 27 -4.26 -2.76 0.77
CA VAL A 27 -3.88 -2.17 2.05
C VAL A 27 -4.77 -0.96 2.28
N ARG A 28 -5.57 -0.99 3.37
CA ARG A 28 -6.43 0.13 3.76
C ARG A 28 -5.94 0.68 5.09
N TYR A 29 -5.45 1.91 5.06
CA TYR A 29 -4.99 2.56 6.28
C TYR A 29 -6.18 3.06 7.09
N LYS A 30 -6.12 2.87 8.40
CA LYS A 30 -7.14 3.37 9.32
C LYS A 30 -6.84 4.83 9.68
N PRO A 31 -7.88 5.61 10.03
CA PRO A 31 -7.68 6.99 10.44
C PRO A 31 -6.99 7.07 11.81
N GLY A 32 -6.42 8.23 12.10
CA GLY A 32 -5.87 8.53 13.40
C GLY A 32 -4.41 8.19 13.54
N LYS A 33 -3.92 8.41 14.74
CA LYS A 33 -2.52 8.21 15.09
C LYS A 33 -2.18 6.72 15.08
N ARG A 34 -1.01 6.37 14.56
CA ARG A 34 -0.53 4.98 14.49
C ARG A 34 0.68 4.80 15.39
N GLU A 35 0.79 3.61 15.98
CA GLU A 35 2.03 3.19 16.60
C GLU A 35 2.99 2.69 15.51
N LEU A 36 4.26 3.02 15.63
CA LEU A 36 5.26 2.60 14.64
C LEU A 36 5.30 1.09 14.46
N LEU A 37 5.21 0.34 15.56
CA LEU A 37 5.23 -1.12 15.50
C LEU A 37 4.04 -1.69 14.72
N ASP A 38 2.86 -1.09 14.85
CA ASP A 38 1.68 -1.51 14.11
C ASP A 38 1.86 -1.23 12.62
N PHE A 39 2.40 -0.08 12.28
CA PHE A 39 2.70 0.28 10.90
C PHE A 39 3.70 -0.70 10.27
N GLN A 40 4.78 -0.97 10.99
CA GLN A 40 5.80 -1.91 10.53
C GLN A 40 5.24 -3.32 10.35
N ALA A 41 4.39 -3.77 11.28
CA ALA A 41 3.75 -5.08 11.18
C ALA A 41 2.84 -5.17 9.96
N LEU A 42 2.06 -4.13 9.69
CA LEU A 42 1.17 -4.09 8.52
C LEU A 42 1.97 -4.28 7.23
N LEU A 43 3.06 -3.53 7.04
CA LEU A 43 3.88 -3.63 5.85
C LEU A 43 4.68 -4.94 5.78
N THR A 44 5.08 -5.48 6.91
CA THR A 44 5.76 -6.78 6.95
C THR A 44 4.81 -7.89 6.50
N HIS A 45 3.57 -7.87 6.95
CA HIS A 45 2.57 -8.84 6.51
C HIS A 45 2.21 -8.66 5.03
N LEU A 46 2.24 -7.42 4.53
CA LEU A 46 2.08 -7.18 3.09
C LEU A 46 3.16 -7.91 2.29
N SER A 47 4.41 -7.82 2.73
CA SER A 47 5.53 -8.52 2.08
C SER A 47 5.32 -10.02 2.10
N HIS A 48 4.88 -10.58 3.23
CA HIS A 48 4.61 -12.01 3.35
C HIS A 48 3.49 -12.45 2.41
N LEU A 49 2.42 -11.67 2.33
CA LEU A 49 1.29 -11.98 1.44
C LEU A 49 1.73 -12.00 -0.01
N LEU A 50 2.46 -10.98 -0.45
CA LEU A 50 2.91 -10.91 -1.84
C LEU A 50 3.80 -12.09 -2.21
N ARG A 51 4.74 -12.45 -1.33
CA ARG A 51 5.62 -13.62 -1.56
C ARG A 51 4.83 -14.93 -1.58
N ARG A 52 3.90 -15.07 -0.64
CA ARG A 52 3.11 -16.29 -0.52
C ARG A 52 2.27 -16.55 -1.76
N ARG A 53 1.68 -15.49 -2.31
CA ARG A 53 0.81 -15.59 -3.49
C ARG A 53 1.55 -15.43 -4.81
N GLY A 54 2.79 -14.97 -4.78
CA GLY A 54 3.50 -14.63 -6.01
C GLY A 54 2.88 -13.41 -6.70
N TRP A 55 2.29 -12.50 -5.93
CA TRP A 55 1.63 -11.31 -6.47
C TRP A 55 2.60 -10.15 -6.56
N HIS A 56 2.37 -9.28 -7.54
CA HIS A 56 3.19 -8.08 -7.75
C HIS A 56 2.35 -6.82 -7.82
N LYS A 57 1.06 -6.90 -7.51
CA LYS A 57 0.11 -5.77 -7.59
C LYS A 57 -0.45 -5.44 -6.22
N VAL A 58 -0.51 -4.14 -5.92
CA VAL A 58 -1.03 -3.65 -4.64
C VAL A 58 -1.95 -2.46 -4.87
N LEU A 59 -3.10 -2.46 -4.23
CA LEU A 59 -3.94 -1.28 -4.08
C LEU A 59 -3.67 -0.70 -2.69
N SER A 60 -3.11 0.51 -2.64
CA SER A 60 -2.85 1.21 -1.39
C SER A 60 -3.91 2.28 -1.17
N ASP A 61 -4.88 1.98 -0.32
CA ASP A 61 -5.96 2.91 0.01
C ASP A 61 -5.53 3.79 1.17
N GLN A 62 -5.11 5.01 0.85
CA GLN A 62 -4.60 5.97 1.80
C GLN A 62 -5.60 7.08 2.10
N ARG A 63 -6.87 6.92 1.72
CA ARG A 63 -7.85 8.00 1.86
C ARG A 63 -8.05 8.46 3.30
N ALA A 64 -7.96 7.56 4.27
CA ALA A 64 -8.09 7.88 5.69
C ALA A 64 -6.76 8.09 6.40
N LEU A 65 -5.65 8.06 5.68
CA LEU A 65 -4.30 8.11 6.23
C LEU A 65 -4.04 9.44 6.93
N ALA A 66 -3.58 9.38 8.20
CA ALA A 66 -2.95 10.52 8.85
C ALA A 66 -1.52 10.66 8.31
N PRO A 67 -0.92 11.85 8.32
CA PRO A 67 0.41 12.05 7.73
C PRO A 67 1.41 11.02 8.21
N PHE A 68 2.27 10.56 7.31
CA PHE A 68 3.38 9.68 7.69
C PHE A 68 4.33 10.43 8.61
N THR A 69 4.72 9.80 9.71
CA THR A 69 5.74 10.32 10.60
C THR A 69 7.11 10.18 9.92
N GLU A 70 8.10 10.91 10.44
CA GLU A 70 9.46 10.80 9.94
C GLU A 70 10.01 9.38 10.06
N GLN A 71 9.70 8.71 11.17
CA GLN A 71 10.11 7.32 11.37
C GLN A 71 9.45 6.38 10.37
N GLU A 72 8.18 6.59 10.07
CA GLU A 72 7.47 5.80 9.05
C GLU A 72 8.05 6.03 7.67
N GLN A 73 8.38 7.28 7.32
CA GLN A 73 9.02 7.60 6.05
C GLN A 73 10.37 6.90 5.91
N THR A 74 11.16 6.90 6.97
CA THR A 74 12.46 6.21 6.99
C THR A 74 12.27 4.71 6.78
N PHE A 75 11.31 4.11 7.45
CA PHE A 75 11.02 2.70 7.30
C PHE A 75 10.63 2.35 5.87
N ILE A 76 9.79 3.16 5.24
CA ILE A 76 9.38 2.95 3.85
C ILE A 76 10.58 3.04 2.91
N ARG A 77 11.45 4.05 3.08
CA ARG A 77 12.64 4.21 2.25
C ARG A 77 13.59 3.01 2.36
N GLU A 78 13.78 2.50 3.57
CA GLU A 78 14.60 1.31 3.78
C GLU A 78 14.03 0.08 3.07
N ARG A 79 12.72 -0.09 3.10
CA ARG A 79 12.08 -1.18 2.38
C ARG A 79 12.31 -1.09 0.88
N TRP A 80 12.26 0.10 0.31
CA TRP A 80 12.48 0.29 -1.12
C TRP A 80 13.92 0.00 -1.52
N ARG A 81 14.89 0.32 -0.68
CA ARG A 81 16.28 -0.09 -0.93
C ARG A 81 16.43 -1.59 -0.99
N GLN A 82 15.57 -2.30 -0.29
CA GLN A 82 15.54 -3.77 -0.28
C GLN A 82 14.65 -4.34 -1.38
N GLY A 83 14.20 -3.53 -2.34
CA GLY A 83 13.39 -3.98 -3.45
C GLY A 83 11.88 -3.81 -3.26
N GLY A 84 11.46 -3.12 -2.19
CA GLY A 84 10.06 -2.88 -1.90
C GLY A 84 9.35 -4.07 -1.27
N PRO A 85 8.01 -4.00 -1.13
CA PRO A 85 7.24 -5.10 -0.55
C PRO A 85 7.45 -6.41 -1.32
N GLY A 86 7.71 -7.50 -0.61
CA GLY A 86 7.89 -8.80 -1.23
C GLY A 86 9.25 -9.05 -1.87
N GLY A 87 10.21 -8.12 -1.79
CA GLY A 87 11.57 -8.30 -2.29
C GLY A 87 11.81 -7.65 -3.66
N HIS A 88 12.80 -8.13 -4.39
CA HIS A 88 13.29 -7.52 -5.64
C HIS A 88 12.50 -7.94 -6.88
N TYR A 89 11.19 -7.82 -6.82
CA TYR A 89 10.32 -8.05 -7.96
C TYR A 89 9.70 -6.73 -8.41
N GLU A 90 9.51 -6.58 -9.72
CA GLU A 90 8.76 -5.45 -10.24
C GLU A 90 7.34 -5.45 -9.67
N LYS A 91 6.92 -4.31 -9.13
CA LYS A 91 5.62 -4.16 -8.48
C LYS A 91 4.85 -2.99 -9.04
N LEU A 92 3.54 -3.17 -9.11
CA LEU A 92 2.60 -2.14 -9.55
C LEU A 92 1.75 -1.75 -8.35
N VAL A 93 1.80 -0.49 -7.98
CA VAL A 93 1.05 0.03 -6.83
C VAL A 93 0.09 1.12 -7.28
N ALA A 94 -1.19 0.87 -7.11
CA ALA A 94 -2.23 1.88 -7.31
C ALA A 94 -2.47 2.58 -5.99
N VAL A 95 -2.37 3.90 -5.97
CA VAL A 95 -2.49 4.70 -4.76
C VAL A 95 -3.75 5.55 -4.80
N LEU A 96 -4.60 5.40 -3.79
CA LEU A 96 -5.71 6.31 -3.55
C LEU A 96 -5.23 7.35 -2.53
N LEU A 97 -5.11 8.61 -2.96
CA LEU A 97 -4.51 9.65 -2.14
C LEU A 97 -5.31 9.96 -0.89
N PRO A 98 -4.63 10.38 0.18
CA PRO A 98 -5.31 10.85 1.40
C PRO A 98 -6.21 12.05 1.12
N ARG A 99 -7.29 12.16 1.89
CA ARG A 99 -8.17 13.34 1.87
C ARG A 99 -7.52 14.52 2.57
N ASP A 100 -6.70 14.24 3.58
CA ASP A 100 -6.00 15.28 4.34
C ASP A 100 -4.82 15.84 3.54
N VAL A 101 -4.72 17.17 3.49
CA VAL A 101 -3.68 17.87 2.71
C VAL A 101 -2.27 17.54 3.24
N TYR A 102 -2.09 17.50 4.55
CA TYR A 102 -0.79 17.20 5.13
C TYR A 102 -0.39 15.75 4.89
N ALA A 103 -1.37 14.85 4.93
CA ALA A 103 -1.10 13.46 4.60
C ALA A 103 -0.71 13.31 3.14
N ARG A 104 -1.37 14.02 2.22
CA ARG A 104 -0.98 14.04 0.80
C ARG A 104 0.45 14.49 0.60
N LEU A 105 0.84 15.55 1.31
CA LEU A 105 2.21 16.05 1.23
C LEU A 105 3.21 14.99 1.68
N SER A 106 2.95 14.31 2.80
CA SER A 106 3.83 13.26 3.29
C SER A 106 3.94 12.10 2.32
N VAL A 107 2.84 11.75 1.64
CA VAL A 107 2.84 10.69 0.61
C VAL A 107 3.69 11.11 -0.59
N HIS A 108 3.55 12.33 -1.06
CA HIS A 108 4.36 12.82 -2.19
C HIS A 108 5.85 12.84 -1.87
N LEU A 109 6.22 13.20 -0.63
CA LEU A 109 7.62 13.14 -0.21
C LEU A 109 8.17 11.72 -0.29
N VAL A 110 7.36 10.75 0.14
CA VAL A 110 7.74 9.34 0.08
C VAL A 110 7.84 8.87 -1.38
N LEU A 111 6.83 9.18 -2.21
CA LEU A 111 6.81 8.75 -3.61
C LEU A 111 7.96 9.34 -4.43
N ASN A 112 8.37 10.57 -4.12
CA ASN A 112 9.50 11.19 -4.81
C ASN A 112 10.81 10.46 -4.57
N ASP A 113 10.94 9.78 -3.45
CA ASP A 113 12.12 8.99 -3.13
C ASP A 113 12.09 7.59 -3.75
N ALA A 114 10.98 7.20 -4.38
CA ALA A 114 10.76 5.85 -4.90
C ALA A 114 11.22 5.65 -6.35
N HIS A 115 11.97 6.60 -6.91
CA HIS A 115 12.36 6.54 -8.32
C HIS A 115 13.40 5.49 -8.67
N GLU A 116 14.06 4.93 -7.69
CA GLU A 116 15.16 3.98 -7.89
C GLU A 116 14.77 2.58 -7.45
N GLY A 117 13.71 2.05 -7.99
CA GLY A 117 13.31 0.70 -7.59
C GLY A 117 12.42 0.04 -8.60
N ASP A 118 12.10 -1.21 -8.30
CA ASP A 118 11.23 -2.02 -9.12
C ASP A 118 9.75 -1.75 -8.81
N VAL A 119 9.44 -0.55 -8.33
CA VAL A 119 8.07 -0.19 -7.94
C VAL A 119 7.55 0.93 -8.84
N THR A 120 6.43 0.67 -9.52
CA THR A 120 5.74 1.65 -10.35
C THR A 120 4.48 2.10 -9.63
N TYR A 121 4.35 3.40 -9.41
CA TYR A 121 3.18 3.99 -8.74
C TYR A 121 2.30 4.71 -9.73
N HIS A 122 0.98 4.50 -9.58
CA HIS A 122 -0.03 5.31 -10.25
C HIS A 122 -1.03 5.81 -9.23
N ILE A 123 -1.39 7.09 -9.32
CA ILE A 123 -2.31 7.74 -8.41
C ILE A 123 -3.69 7.80 -9.04
N PHE A 124 -4.71 7.45 -8.26
CA PHE A 124 -6.10 7.45 -8.71
C PHE A 124 -6.98 8.23 -7.75
N GLU A 125 -8.06 8.79 -8.29
CA GLU A 125 -9.06 9.52 -7.52
C GLU A 125 -10.08 8.59 -6.87
N ASP A 126 -10.34 7.44 -7.47
CA ASP A 126 -11.33 6.50 -6.97
C ASP A 126 -10.88 5.05 -7.09
N GLU A 127 -11.50 4.21 -6.29
CA GLU A 127 -11.13 2.80 -6.19
C GLU A 127 -11.44 2.02 -7.47
N LEU A 128 -12.50 2.38 -8.16
CA LEU A 128 -12.88 1.69 -9.40
C LEU A 128 -11.81 1.87 -10.49
N ALA A 129 -11.33 3.10 -10.65
CA ALA A 129 -10.27 3.39 -11.61
C ALA A 129 -8.98 2.66 -11.26
N ALA A 130 -8.63 2.65 -9.97
CA ALA A 130 -7.44 1.95 -9.49
C ALA A 130 -7.53 0.44 -9.76
N GLY A 131 -8.66 -0.17 -9.43
CA GLY A 131 -8.88 -1.59 -9.67
C GLY A 131 -8.85 -1.96 -11.14
N THR A 132 -9.42 -1.11 -11.99
CA THR A 132 -9.41 -1.32 -13.44
C THR A 132 -7.98 -1.31 -13.97
N TRP A 133 -7.17 -0.36 -13.53
CA TRP A 133 -5.76 -0.30 -13.93
C TRP A 133 -5.00 -1.56 -13.52
N LEU A 134 -5.19 -2.00 -12.26
CA LEU A 134 -4.51 -3.20 -11.77
C LEU A 134 -4.91 -4.45 -12.56
N ARG A 135 -6.19 -4.55 -12.94
CA ARG A 135 -6.65 -5.69 -13.74
C ARG A 135 -6.05 -5.72 -15.14
N GLN A 136 -5.82 -4.55 -15.73
CA GLN A 136 -5.32 -4.44 -17.10
C GLN A 136 -3.80 -4.66 -17.18
N MET A 137 -3.09 -4.49 -16.09
CA MET A 137 -1.64 -4.69 -16.07
C MET A 137 -1.30 -6.17 -15.94
N LEU A 138 -0.25 -6.58 -16.61
CA LEU A 138 0.20 -7.97 -16.58
C LEU A 138 1.23 -8.24 -15.51
#